data_a72ffbd2e961eef1bb8ccc621ec0d73f
#
_entry.id   a72ffbd2e961eef1bb8ccc621ec0d73f
#
_cell.length_a   1.000
_cell.length_b   1.000
_cell.length_c   1.000
_cell.angle_alpha   90.00
_cell.angle_beta   90.00
_cell.angle_gamma   90.00
#
_symmetry.space_group_name_H-M   'P 1'
#
loop_
_entity.id
_entity.type
_entity.pdbx_description
1 polymer ?
#
loop_
_entity_poly.entity_id
_entity_poly.type
_entity_poly.pdbx_seq_one_letter_code
_entity_poly.pdbx_strand_id
1 'polypeptide(L)'
;NFLRAIDGVLLTHARDVYVGCLDDLRPFCQFRDIPVYAEDYTATRLKNRMPYCFTENLYPGVPHIPLNYIKEGEPFVVSNVAGNQVEVIPFRVMHGKLPIMGFRIGSMAWITDMLHLPESSYEYLKGLDCLVMNALRIEYHWTHQSLSAALEQTARIAAGKTYFIHMSHQIGLHAEVQEQLPENVFLAYDGLVIELD
;
A
#
# COMPACT_ATOMS: atom_id res chain seq x y z
N ASN A 1 -11.02 20.09 3.40
CA ASN A 1 -11.94 19.24 2.61
C ASN A 1 -12.16 17.95 3.36
N PHE A 2 -13.40 17.60 3.66
CA PHE A 2 -13.71 16.29 4.24
C PHE A 2 -13.76 15.24 3.13
N LEU A 3 -13.09 14.10 3.35
CA LEU A 3 -13.19 12.94 2.47
C LEU A 3 -14.65 12.45 2.47
N ARG A 4 -15.29 12.41 1.31
CA ARG A 4 -16.70 12.01 1.18
C ARG A 4 -16.90 10.66 0.49
N ALA A 5 -15.88 10.17 -0.19
CA ALA A 5 -15.94 8.89 -0.90
C ALA A 5 -14.57 8.23 -0.90
N ILE A 6 -14.59 6.90 -0.92
CA ILE A 6 -13.44 6.03 -1.14
C ILE A 6 -13.78 5.19 -2.36
N ASP A 7 -12.94 5.26 -3.39
CA ASP A 7 -13.20 4.61 -4.68
C ASP A 7 -12.72 3.15 -4.71
N GLY A 8 -11.82 2.78 -3.80
CA GLY A 8 -11.35 1.41 -3.65
C GLY A 8 -10.30 1.29 -2.56
N VAL A 9 -10.11 0.08 -2.08
CA VAL A 9 -9.07 -0.30 -1.11
C VAL A 9 -8.19 -1.38 -1.72
N LEU A 10 -6.89 -1.15 -1.75
CA LEU A 10 -5.89 -2.09 -2.23
C LEU A 10 -5.21 -2.75 -1.03
N LEU A 11 -5.44 -4.04 -0.82
CA LEU A 11 -4.83 -4.76 0.29
C LEU A 11 -3.53 -5.44 -0.13
N THR A 12 -2.45 -5.06 0.50
CA THR A 12 -1.13 -5.68 0.31
C THR A 12 -1.05 -7.06 0.93
N HIS A 13 -1.64 -7.23 2.13
CA HIS A 13 -1.68 -8.49 2.88
C HIS A 13 -2.69 -8.42 4.05
N ALA A 14 -2.92 -9.56 4.69
CA ALA A 14 -3.96 -9.73 5.71
C ALA A 14 -3.44 -9.62 7.15
N ARG A 15 -2.51 -8.69 7.44
CA ARG A 15 -2.15 -8.40 8.83
C ARG A 15 -3.26 -7.64 9.54
N ASP A 16 -3.43 -7.92 10.84
CA ASP A 16 -4.50 -7.35 11.66
C ASP A 16 -4.53 -5.81 11.66
N VAL A 17 -3.37 -5.17 11.64
CA VAL A 17 -3.25 -3.70 11.54
C VAL A 17 -3.84 -3.12 10.26
N TYR A 18 -3.84 -3.86 9.15
CA TYR A 18 -4.40 -3.38 7.88
C TYR A 18 -5.85 -3.80 7.68
N VAL A 19 -6.20 -5.01 8.12
CA VAL A 19 -7.55 -5.57 7.93
C VAL A 19 -8.52 -5.08 9.01
N GLY A 20 -8.03 -4.82 10.23
CA GLY A 20 -8.86 -4.33 11.35
C GLY A 20 -9.52 -2.98 11.09
N CYS A 21 -8.85 -2.09 10.35
CA CYS A 21 -9.38 -0.78 10.02
C CYS A 21 -10.45 -0.79 8.91
N LEU A 22 -10.73 -1.92 8.26
CA LEU A 22 -11.79 -1.99 7.24
C LEU A 22 -13.19 -1.79 7.85
N ASP A 23 -13.38 -2.07 9.12
CA ASP A 23 -14.63 -1.77 9.81
C ASP A 23 -14.90 -0.26 9.94
N ASP A 24 -13.84 0.56 9.94
CA ASP A 24 -13.93 2.03 9.97
C ASP A 24 -14.43 2.61 8.63
N LEU A 25 -14.57 1.79 7.59
CA LEU A 25 -15.18 2.18 6.31
C LEU A 25 -16.72 2.33 6.40
N ARG A 26 -17.36 1.86 7.46
CA ARG A 26 -18.83 1.90 7.64
C ARG A 26 -19.46 3.27 7.32
N PRO A 27 -18.91 4.41 7.76
CA PRO A 27 -19.50 5.71 7.44
C PRO A 27 -19.53 6.00 5.94
N PHE A 28 -18.57 5.50 5.18
CA PHE A 28 -18.48 5.68 3.73
C PHE A 28 -19.35 4.69 2.95
N CYS A 29 -19.52 3.47 3.48
CA CYS A 29 -20.39 2.45 2.90
C CYS A 29 -21.88 2.84 2.89
N GLN A 30 -22.28 3.84 3.68
CA GLN A 30 -23.64 4.39 3.63
C GLN A 30 -23.95 5.09 2.31
N PHE A 31 -22.94 5.55 1.59
CA PHE A 31 -23.10 6.30 0.34
C PHE A 31 -22.92 5.42 -0.89
N ARG A 32 -22.08 4.39 -0.78
CA ARG A 32 -21.79 3.46 -1.87
C ARG A 32 -20.98 2.26 -1.35
N ASP A 33 -21.01 1.17 -2.11
CA ASP A 33 -20.11 0.05 -1.91
C ASP A 33 -18.65 0.48 -2.12
N ILE A 34 -17.75 -0.04 -1.29
CA ILE A 34 -16.32 0.22 -1.40
C ILE A 34 -15.64 -1.07 -1.87
N PRO A 35 -15.23 -1.14 -3.15
CA PRO A 35 -14.55 -2.33 -3.66
C PRO A 35 -13.18 -2.51 -2.98
N VAL A 36 -12.92 -3.73 -2.52
CA VAL A 36 -11.64 -4.14 -1.94
C VAL A 36 -10.96 -5.09 -2.92
N TYR A 37 -9.72 -4.78 -3.26
CA TYR A 37 -8.89 -5.56 -4.17
C TYR A 37 -7.84 -6.31 -3.36
N ALA A 38 -7.83 -7.62 -3.45
CA ALA A 38 -6.96 -8.48 -2.67
C ALA A 38 -6.58 -9.76 -3.42
N GLU A 39 -5.37 -10.25 -3.20
CA GLU A 39 -4.98 -11.60 -3.61
C GLU A 39 -5.82 -12.64 -2.86
N ASP A 40 -6.04 -13.80 -3.46
CA ASP A 40 -6.92 -14.87 -2.92
C ASP A 40 -6.61 -15.23 -1.46
N TYR A 41 -5.33 -15.39 -1.13
CA TYR A 41 -4.91 -15.67 0.25
C TYR A 41 -5.32 -14.55 1.22
N THR A 42 -5.14 -13.30 0.84
CA THR A 42 -5.50 -12.12 1.64
C THR A 42 -7.02 -12.02 1.77
N ALA A 43 -7.76 -12.22 0.68
CA ALA A 43 -9.21 -12.21 0.65
C ALA A 43 -9.82 -13.30 1.55
N THR A 44 -9.25 -14.50 1.51
CA THR A 44 -9.69 -15.63 2.37
C THR A 44 -9.50 -15.29 3.85
N ARG A 45 -8.35 -14.72 4.22
CA ARG A 45 -8.11 -14.28 5.59
C ARG A 45 -9.04 -13.16 6.02
N LEU A 46 -9.33 -12.21 5.15
CA LEU A 46 -10.29 -11.14 5.40
C LEU A 46 -11.69 -11.70 5.67
N LYS A 47 -12.18 -12.63 4.85
CA LYS A 47 -13.46 -13.31 5.05
C LYS A 47 -13.54 -14.03 6.40
N ASN A 48 -12.46 -14.70 6.79
CA ASN A 48 -12.41 -15.41 8.08
C ASN A 48 -12.40 -14.44 9.27
N ARG A 49 -11.82 -13.24 9.11
CA ARG A 49 -11.75 -12.24 10.17
C ARG A 49 -13.01 -11.44 10.33
N MET A 50 -13.66 -11.10 9.24
CA MET A 50 -14.87 -10.27 9.19
C MET A 50 -16.03 -11.02 8.49
N PRO A 51 -16.40 -12.22 8.96
CA PRO A 51 -17.39 -13.06 8.25
C PRO A 51 -18.72 -12.35 8.09
N TYR A 52 -19.08 -11.47 9.02
CA TYR A 52 -20.31 -10.70 8.99
C TYR A 52 -20.42 -9.73 7.79
N CYS A 53 -19.30 -9.33 7.18
CA CYS A 53 -19.28 -8.46 5.99
C CYS A 53 -19.52 -9.22 4.68
N PHE A 54 -19.52 -10.58 4.71
CA PHE A 54 -19.54 -11.43 3.52
C PHE A 54 -20.68 -12.45 3.53
N THR A 55 -21.69 -12.25 4.36
CA THR A 55 -22.90 -13.07 4.40
C THR A 55 -23.90 -12.61 3.34
N GLU A 56 -24.77 -13.52 2.86
CA GLU A 56 -25.81 -13.20 1.89
C GLU A 56 -26.81 -12.15 2.42
N ASN A 57 -27.09 -12.17 3.72
CA ASN A 57 -27.99 -11.23 4.39
C ASN A 57 -27.20 -10.35 5.35
N LEU A 58 -26.74 -9.21 4.85
CA LEU A 58 -26.02 -8.22 5.67
C LEU A 58 -26.96 -7.57 6.68
N TYR A 59 -26.54 -7.51 7.94
CA TYR A 59 -27.25 -6.75 8.96
C TYR A 59 -27.14 -5.24 8.67
N PRO A 60 -28.20 -4.42 8.87
CA PRO A 60 -28.14 -2.99 8.65
C PRO A 60 -26.98 -2.33 9.42
N GLY A 61 -26.16 -1.55 8.73
CA GLY A 61 -24.99 -0.87 9.29
C GLY A 61 -23.67 -1.66 9.20
N VAL A 62 -23.69 -2.86 8.64
CA VAL A 62 -22.46 -3.59 8.28
C VAL A 62 -21.91 -3.01 6.96
N PRO A 63 -20.58 -2.82 6.82
CA PRO A 63 -20.00 -2.37 5.56
C PRO A 63 -20.23 -3.40 4.45
N HIS A 64 -20.73 -2.96 3.30
CA HIS A 64 -20.75 -3.77 2.10
C HIS A 64 -19.40 -3.65 1.40
N ILE A 65 -18.68 -4.75 1.33
CA ILE A 65 -17.30 -4.83 0.83
C ILE A 65 -17.26 -5.81 -0.35
N PRO A 66 -17.48 -5.36 -1.58
CA PRO A 66 -17.27 -6.19 -2.76
C PRO A 66 -15.80 -6.58 -2.88
N LEU A 67 -15.50 -7.89 -2.83
CA LEU A 67 -14.14 -8.41 -3.00
C LEU A 67 -13.83 -8.64 -4.47
N ASN A 68 -12.77 -8.00 -4.94
CA ASN A 68 -12.21 -8.19 -6.26
C ASN A 68 -10.87 -8.93 -6.11
N TYR A 69 -10.78 -10.09 -6.73
CA TYR A 69 -9.56 -10.90 -6.70
C TYR A 69 -8.57 -10.40 -7.72
N ILE A 70 -7.35 -10.12 -7.25
CA ILE A 70 -6.25 -9.66 -8.08
C ILE A 70 -5.13 -10.70 -8.11
N LYS A 71 -4.30 -10.65 -9.15
CA LYS A 71 -3.13 -11.51 -9.31
C LYS A 71 -1.92 -10.68 -9.71
N GLU A 72 -0.76 -11.16 -9.28
CA GLU A 72 0.53 -10.59 -9.66
C GLU A 72 0.62 -10.40 -11.18
N GLY A 73 1.01 -9.20 -11.61
CA GLY A 73 1.22 -8.84 -13.01
C GLY A 73 -0.04 -8.68 -13.87
N GLU A 74 -1.25 -8.92 -13.33
CA GLU A 74 -2.51 -8.71 -14.06
C GLU A 74 -3.04 -7.30 -13.77
N PRO A 75 -2.99 -6.34 -14.70
CA PRO A 75 -3.51 -5.00 -14.50
C PRO A 75 -5.02 -5.00 -14.29
N PHE A 76 -5.49 -4.09 -13.44
CA PHE A 76 -6.92 -3.82 -13.26
C PHE A 76 -7.17 -2.32 -13.14
N VAL A 77 -8.43 -1.91 -13.24
CA VAL A 77 -8.83 -0.50 -13.22
C VAL A 77 -9.65 -0.20 -11.99
N VAL A 78 -9.30 0.87 -11.29
CA VAL A 78 -10.13 1.48 -10.25
C VAL A 78 -10.78 2.73 -10.82
N SER A 79 -12.10 2.85 -10.65
CA SER A 79 -12.87 3.99 -11.18
C SER A 79 -13.49 4.78 -10.04
N ASN A 80 -13.46 6.10 -10.13
CA ASN A 80 -14.17 6.97 -9.20
C ASN A 80 -15.63 7.23 -9.66
N VAL A 81 -16.42 7.90 -8.83
CA VAL A 81 -17.82 8.24 -9.12
C VAL A 81 -17.98 9.20 -10.32
N ALA A 82 -16.95 9.96 -10.67
CA ALA A 82 -16.95 10.86 -11.82
C ALA A 82 -16.59 10.15 -13.13
N GLY A 83 -16.29 8.84 -13.07
CA GLY A 83 -15.88 8.04 -14.23
C GLY A 83 -14.39 8.14 -14.56
N ASN A 84 -13.58 8.85 -13.78
CA ASN A 84 -12.13 8.84 -13.93
C ASN A 84 -11.59 7.46 -13.54
N GLN A 85 -10.62 6.99 -14.28
CA GLN A 85 -10.04 5.66 -14.13
C GLN A 85 -8.55 5.74 -13.90
N VAL A 86 -8.05 4.82 -13.05
CA VAL A 86 -6.62 4.61 -12.86
C VAL A 86 -6.31 3.13 -13.02
N GLU A 87 -5.29 2.83 -13.81
CA GLU A 87 -4.76 1.48 -13.92
C GLU A 87 -3.85 1.17 -12.72
N VAL A 88 -4.03 -0.02 -12.18
CA VAL A 88 -3.23 -0.55 -11.07
C VAL A 88 -2.62 -1.87 -11.49
N ILE A 89 -1.31 -2.02 -11.29
CA ILE A 89 -0.58 -3.26 -11.57
C ILE A 89 -0.05 -3.80 -10.24
N PRO A 90 -0.57 -4.92 -9.74
CA PRO A 90 -0.05 -5.57 -8.55
C PRO A 90 1.24 -6.33 -8.89
N PHE A 91 2.23 -6.25 -8.01
CA PHE A 91 3.48 -6.96 -8.17
C PHE A 91 3.96 -7.59 -6.86
N ARG A 92 4.83 -8.59 -6.93
CA ARG A 92 5.28 -9.33 -5.76
C ARG A 92 6.28 -8.55 -4.92
N VAL A 93 6.08 -8.60 -3.60
CA VAL A 93 6.97 -8.06 -2.57
C VAL A 93 7.11 -9.11 -1.47
N MET A 94 8.24 -9.19 -0.80
CA MET A 94 8.47 -10.16 0.27
C MET A 94 8.60 -9.47 1.63
N HIS A 95 7.67 -9.78 2.53
CA HIS A 95 7.71 -9.43 3.94
C HIS A 95 8.33 -10.58 4.74
N GLY A 96 9.64 -10.60 4.89
CA GLY A 96 10.34 -11.78 5.32
C GLY A 96 10.13 -12.94 4.34
N LYS A 97 9.48 -13.99 4.79
CA LYS A 97 9.10 -15.16 3.95
C LYS A 97 7.67 -15.08 3.40
N LEU A 98 6.88 -14.10 3.86
CA LEU A 98 5.51 -13.93 3.42
C LEU A 98 5.47 -13.16 2.10
N PRO A 99 4.90 -13.75 1.02
CA PRO A 99 4.63 -13.01 -0.19
C PRO A 99 3.46 -12.04 0.04
N ILE A 100 3.64 -10.79 -0.34
CA ILE A 100 2.65 -9.72 -0.25
C ILE A 100 2.59 -8.95 -1.57
N MET A 101 1.63 -8.03 -1.73
CA MET A 101 1.51 -7.20 -2.91
C MET A 101 2.07 -5.79 -2.71
N GLY A 102 2.81 -5.30 -3.69
CA GLY A 102 3.00 -3.90 -3.98
C GLY A 102 2.10 -3.48 -5.15
N PHE A 103 1.90 -2.19 -5.33
CA PHE A 103 1.02 -1.68 -6.39
C PHE A 103 1.72 -0.57 -7.18
N ARG A 104 1.72 -0.71 -8.50
CA ARG A 104 2.02 0.41 -9.41
C ARG A 104 0.71 1.08 -9.79
N ILE A 105 0.64 2.39 -9.65
CA ILE A 105 -0.54 3.23 -9.94
C ILE A 105 -0.05 4.36 -10.86
N GLY A 106 -0.20 4.19 -12.17
CA GLY A 106 0.38 5.10 -13.15
C GLY A 106 1.90 5.22 -13.04
N SER A 107 2.41 6.42 -12.78
CA SER A 107 3.85 6.71 -12.57
C SER A 107 4.29 6.58 -11.09
N MET A 108 3.40 6.15 -10.19
CA MET A 108 3.70 5.91 -8.78
C MET A 108 3.76 4.42 -8.45
N ALA A 109 4.61 4.02 -7.51
CA ALA A 109 4.53 2.71 -6.86
C ALA A 109 4.40 2.86 -5.34
N TRP A 110 3.57 1.98 -4.76
CA TRP A 110 3.38 1.85 -3.32
C TRP A 110 3.83 0.50 -2.83
N ILE A 111 4.80 0.49 -1.92
CA ILE A 111 5.39 -0.70 -1.30
C ILE A 111 5.41 -0.49 0.21
N THR A 112 4.81 -1.39 0.97
CA THR A 112 4.92 -1.37 2.43
C THR A 112 5.35 -2.73 2.96
N ASP A 113 5.89 -2.78 4.17
CA ASP A 113 6.32 -4.01 4.86
C ASP A 113 7.33 -4.89 4.09
N MET A 114 8.04 -4.28 3.16
CA MET A 114 9.05 -4.98 2.36
C MET A 114 10.29 -5.30 3.19
N LEU A 115 10.78 -6.54 3.08
CA LEU A 115 12.15 -6.91 3.42
C LEU A 115 13.02 -6.95 2.15
N HIS A 116 12.53 -7.58 1.10
CA HIS A 116 13.22 -7.61 -0.19
C HIS A 116 12.23 -7.70 -1.36
N LEU A 117 12.72 -7.34 -2.53
CA LEU A 117 11.97 -7.33 -3.77
C LEU A 117 12.47 -8.46 -4.68
N PRO A 118 11.60 -9.37 -5.17
CA PRO A 118 11.98 -10.34 -6.19
C PRO A 118 12.50 -9.66 -7.45
N GLU A 119 13.45 -10.29 -8.15
CA GLU A 119 14.06 -9.71 -9.34
C GLU A 119 13.03 -9.38 -10.44
N SER A 120 12.02 -10.24 -10.62
CA SER A 120 10.92 -10.01 -11.55
C SER A 120 10.10 -8.74 -11.27
N SER A 121 10.06 -8.29 -10.03
CA SER A 121 9.24 -7.14 -9.64
C SER A 121 9.86 -5.79 -10.01
N TYR A 122 11.18 -5.72 -10.27
CA TYR A 122 11.82 -4.48 -10.71
C TYR A 122 11.33 -3.99 -12.07
N GLU A 123 10.78 -4.87 -12.88
CA GLU A 123 10.19 -4.50 -14.17
C GLU A 123 9.03 -3.51 -14.01
N TYR A 124 8.22 -3.69 -12.97
CA TYR A 124 7.09 -2.82 -12.64
C TYR A 124 7.50 -1.46 -12.05
N LEU A 125 8.77 -1.31 -11.67
CA LEU A 125 9.29 -0.10 -11.01
C LEU A 125 10.13 0.79 -11.95
N LYS A 126 10.18 0.48 -13.23
CA LYS A 126 10.90 1.30 -14.21
C LYS A 126 10.13 2.59 -14.51
N GLY A 127 10.86 3.72 -14.58
CA GLY A 127 10.30 5.02 -15.01
C GLY A 127 9.25 5.57 -14.07
N LEU A 128 9.43 5.40 -12.75
CA LEU A 128 8.54 5.99 -11.75
C LEU A 128 8.92 7.44 -11.49
N ASP A 129 7.90 8.31 -11.40
CA ASP A 129 8.05 9.66 -10.88
C ASP A 129 8.09 9.65 -9.34
N CYS A 130 7.33 8.74 -8.74
CA CYS A 130 7.20 8.63 -7.29
C CYS A 130 7.27 7.17 -6.82
N LEU A 131 8.11 6.92 -5.83
CA LEU A 131 8.18 5.66 -5.11
C LEU A 131 7.83 5.91 -3.64
N VAL A 132 6.84 5.20 -3.12
CA VAL A 132 6.56 5.14 -1.68
C VAL A 132 6.95 3.76 -1.18
N MET A 133 7.87 3.67 -0.23
CA MET A 133 8.26 2.39 0.36
C MET A 133 8.66 2.50 1.83
N ASN A 134 8.70 1.36 2.52
CA ASN A 134 9.05 1.34 3.94
C ASN A 134 10.55 1.48 4.18
N ALA A 135 10.90 2.18 5.28
CA ALA A 135 12.22 2.16 5.92
C ALA A 135 12.01 2.10 7.43
N LEU A 136 12.04 0.91 8.01
CA LEU A 136 11.54 0.72 9.38
C LEU A 136 12.42 1.42 10.44
N ARG A 137 13.74 1.24 10.39
CA ARG A 137 14.71 1.72 11.38
C ARG A 137 16.13 1.63 10.84
N ILE A 138 17.09 2.14 11.59
CA ILE A 138 18.50 2.07 11.22
C ILE A 138 19.02 0.64 11.27
N GLU A 139 18.74 -0.07 12.38
CA GLU A 139 19.23 -1.43 12.61
C GLU A 139 18.47 -2.48 11.78
N TYR A 140 19.13 -3.62 11.55
CA TYR A 140 18.55 -4.77 10.86
C TYR A 140 17.23 -5.22 11.51
N HIS A 141 16.28 -5.64 10.67
CA HIS A 141 15.03 -6.27 11.08
C HIS A 141 14.72 -7.51 10.22
N TRP A 142 14.12 -8.53 10.84
CA TRP A 142 13.89 -9.85 10.21
C TRP A 142 12.87 -9.84 9.07
N THR A 143 11.98 -8.87 9.02
CA THR A 143 10.85 -8.84 8.08
C THR A 143 10.71 -7.54 7.32
N HIS A 144 11.42 -6.48 7.72
CA HIS A 144 11.39 -5.16 7.09
C HIS A 144 12.81 -4.70 6.76
N GLN A 145 12.95 -3.88 5.75
CA GLN A 145 14.25 -3.32 5.43
C GLN A 145 14.65 -2.21 6.41
N SER A 146 15.95 -2.14 6.66
CA SER A 146 16.58 -1.02 7.38
C SER A 146 16.65 0.21 6.49
N LEU A 147 17.02 1.37 7.06
CA LEU A 147 17.22 2.60 6.29
C LEU A 147 18.29 2.42 5.21
N SER A 148 19.42 1.76 5.53
CA SER A 148 20.48 1.51 4.55
C SER A 148 20.01 0.64 3.39
N ALA A 149 19.28 -0.45 3.68
CA ALA A 149 18.71 -1.30 2.65
C ALA A 149 17.67 -0.56 1.79
N ALA A 150 16.87 0.32 2.39
CA ALA A 150 15.91 1.15 1.68
C ALA A 150 16.60 2.13 0.73
N LEU A 151 17.72 2.73 1.13
CA LEU A 151 18.53 3.60 0.28
C LEU A 151 19.17 2.84 -0.89
N GLU A 152 19.64 1.61 -0.68
CA GLU A 152 20.13 0.75 -1.76
C GLU A 152 19.02 0.46 -2.80
N GLN A 153 17.81 0.16 -2.32
CA GLN A 153 16.65 -0.05 -3.20
C GLN A 153 16.28 1.23 -3.95
N THR A 154 16.29 2.38 -3.28
CA THR A 154 16.03 3.69 -3.91
C THR A 154 17.01 3.95 -5.05
N ALA A 155 18.31 3.71 -4.83
CA ALA A 155 19.34 3.90 -5.84
C ALA A 155 19.15 2.94 -7.04
N ARG A 156 18.72 1.71 -6.78
CA ARG A 156 18.50 0.70 -7.82
C ARG A 156 17.26 0.99 -8.66
N ILE A 157 16.16 1.40 -8.03
CA ILE A 157 14.88 1.70 -8.69
C ILE A 157 14.97 3.03 -9.44
N ALA A 158 15.69 4.00 -8.89
CA ALA A 158 15.96 5.32 -9.47
C ALA A 158 14.68 6.08 -9.87
N ALA A 159 13.67 6.10 -8.99
CA ALA A 159 12.48 6.92 -9.16
C ALA A 159 12.82 8.43 -9.06
N GLY A 160 12.00 9.28 -9.64
CA GLY A 160 12.16 10.74 -9.58
C GLY A 160 12.21 11.25 -8.13
N LYS A 161 11.27 10.77 -7.30
CA LYS A 161 11.25 11.02 -5.85
C LYS A 161 10.90 9.74 -5.09
N THR A 162 11.50 9.56 -3.92
CA THR A 162 11.19 8.44 -3.02
C THR A 162 10.73 8.97 -1.66
N TYR A 163 9.63 8.40 -1.16
CA TYR A 163 9.10 8.73 0.17
C TYR A 163 9.12 7.48 1.05
N PHE A 164 9.81 7.58 2.18
CA PHE A 164 9.85 6.50 3.17
C PHE A 164 8.68 6.61 4.13
N ILE A 165 8.01 5.47 4.33
CA ILE A 165 6.88 5.26 5.24
C ILE A 165 7.19 4.12 6.22
N HIS A 166 6.25 3.79 7.10
CA HIS A 166 6.33 2.65 8.02
C HIS A 166 7.58 2.71 8.91
N MET A 167 7.90 3.90 9.36
CA MET A 167 9.05 4.17 10.21
C MET A 167 8.69 3.92 11.68
N SER A 168 9.58 3.26 12.40
CA SER A 168 9.48 3.16 13.87
C SER A 168 10.23 4.31 14.53
N HIS A 169 10.00 4.49 15.84
CA HIS A 169 10.77 5.47 16.65
C HIS A 169 12.29 5.23 16.65
N GLN A 170 12.74 4.03 16.25
CA GLN A 170 14.16 3.67 16.17
C GLN A 170 14.86 4.17 14.90
N ILE A 171 14.15 4.84 14.00
CA ILE A 171 14.78 5.49 12.84
C ILE A 171 15.49 6.79 13.26
N GLY A 172 15.09 7.41 14.36
CA GLY A 172 15.61 8.69 14.85
C GLY A 172 14.60 9.83 14.74
N LEU A 173 15.05 11.05 15.00
CA LEU A 173 14.24 12.25 14.85
C LEU A 173 14.08 12.61 13.37
N HIS A 174 12.85 12.88 12.95
CA HIS A 174 12.50 13.11 11.53
C HIS A 174 13.41 14.17 10.87
N ALA A 175 13.60 15.32 11.51
CA ALA A 175 14.42 16.40 10.94
C ALA A 175 15.90 16.00 10.77
N GLU A 176 16.47 15.33 11.77
CA GLU A 176 17.89 14.92 11.74
C GLU A 176 18.16 13.83 10.70
N VAL A 177 17.22 12.89 10.55
CA VAL A 177 17.35 11.83 9.54
C VAL A 177 17.14 12.41 8.15
N GLN A 178 16.16 13.31 7.96
CA GLN A 178 15.90 13.94 6.67
C GLN A 178 17.12 14.69 6.13
N GLU A 179 17.88 15.37 6.98
CA GLU A 179 19.11 16.09 6.57
C GLU A 179 20.22 15.17 6.04
N GLN A 180 20.18 13.88 6.37
CA GLN A 180 21.17 12.88 5.95
C GLN A 180 20.76 12.11 4.69
N LEU A 181 19.51 12.29 4.20
CA LEU A 181 19.01 11.59 3.03
C LEU A 181 19.47 12.27 1.72
N PRO A 182 19.56 11.50 0.61
CA PRO A 182 19.74 12.08 -0.72
C PRO A 182 18.66 13.11 -1.07
N GLU A 183 18.96 14.06 -1.93
CA GLU A 183 18.09 15.19 -2.30
C GLU A 183 16.67 14.77 -2.76
N ASN A 184 16.55 13.62 -3.42
CA ASN A 184 15.27 13.10 -3.93
C ASN A 184 14.60 12.06 -3.00
N VAL A 185 15.07 11.92 -1.76
CA VAL A 185 14.56 10.97 -0.77
C VAL A 185 14.03 11.71 0.44
N PHE A 186 12.80 11.38 0.84
CA PHE A 186 12.07 12.08 1.88
C PHE A 186 11.49 11.10 2.90
N LEU A 187 11.46 11.50 4.16
CA LEU A 187 10.61 10.86 5.16
C LEU A 187 9.18 11.40 5.02
N ALA A 188 8.20 10.54 4.89
CA ALA A 188 6.80 10.95 4.89
C ALA A 188 6.36 11.39 6.30
N TYR A 189 5.31 12.21 6.36
CA TYR A 189 4.69 12.68 7.60
C TYR A 189 3.19 12.81 7.42
N ASP A 190 2.44 12.86 8.52
CA ASP A 190 0.99 12.98 8.50
C ASP A 190 0.54 14.30 7.86
N GLY A 191 -0.32 14.20 6.87
CA GLY A 191 -0.79 15.35 6.10
C GLY A 191 0.06 15.69 4.87
N LEU A 192 1.13 14.93 4.56
CA LEU A 192 1.88 15.10 3.33
C LEU A 192 0.96 14.86 2.10
N VAL A 193 0.97 15.81 1.18
CA VAL A 193 0.30 15.71 -0.12
C VAL A 193 1.37 15.62 -1.21
N ILE A 194 1.26 14.61 -2.05
CA ILE A 194 2.13 14.40 -3.20
C ILE A 194 1.27 14.58 -4.45
N GLU A 195 1.61 15.56 -5.27
CA GLU A 195 0.98 15.78 -6.58
C GLU A 195 1.80 15.04 -7.62
N LEU A 196 1.11 14.28 -8.46
CA LEU A 196 1.66 13.54 -9.60
C LEU A 196 1.07 14.12 -10.87
N ASP A 197 1.91 14.35 -11.88
CA ASP A 197 1.51 14.86 -13.20
C ASP A 197 0.82 13.78 -14.04
#